data_1bdaf2dc3a6323da599faf5aadca9e5b
#
_entry.id   1bdaf2dc3a6323da599faf5aadca9e5b
#
_cell.length_a   1.000
_cell.length_b   1.000
_cell.length_c   1.000
_cell.angle_alpha   90.00
_cell.angle_beta   90.00
_cell.angle_gamma   90.00
#
_symmetry.space_group_name_H-M   'P 1'
#
loop_
_entity.id
_entity.type
_entity.pdbx_description
1 polymer ?
#
loop_
_entity_poly.entity_id
_entity_poly.type
_entity_poly.pdbx_seq_one_letter_code
_entity_poly.pdbx_strand_id
1 'polypeptide(L)'
;DLPAPAVGTNSQSMECMTDEYNRISCGDHILRDVKSIFTGKSVECGGSFGREEATGRGVAMYIKQWALNNDINLNEKTYILQGFGNVGKFTAKTLDSFGMKLLAVGDHSEYIYSEKGINVDHLIDYVNENNYIKYYWAPSFGFELAKKINKKDFFKIKTDVIIPAALEMEIDENIAKNINCELIV
;
A
#
# COMPACT_ATOMS: atom_id res chain seq x y z
N ASP A 1 18.85 -2.49 17.64
CA ASP A 1 17.89 -2.26 16.56
C ASP A 1 16.76 -3.27 16.67
N LEU A 2 15.53 -2.88 16.31
CA LEU A 2 14.36 -3.74 16.33
C LEU A 2 13.99 -4.07 14.87
N PRO A 3 14.13 -5.32 14.41
CA PRO A 3 13.72 -5.73 13.08
C PRO A 3 12.21 -5.57 12.87
N ALA A 4 11.84 -5.10 11.70
CA ALA A 4 10.46 -4.90 11.26
C ALA A 4 10.26 -5.34 9.81
N PRO A 5 9.06 -5.72 9.40
CA PRO A 5 8.79 -6.02 8.00
C PRO A 5 9.07 -4.79 7.11
N ALA A 6 9.70 -5.04 5.97
CA ALA A 6 9.98 -4.06 4.94
C ALA A 6 9.73 -4.69 3.56
N VAL A 7 10.30 -4.11 2.50
CA VAL A 7 10.17 -4.65 1.13
C VAL A 7 10.59 -6.12 1.08
N GLY A 8 9.68 -6.98 0.58
CA GLY A 8 9.93 -8.41 0.41
C GLY A 8 9.88 -9.26 1.69
N THR A 9 9.49 -8.68 2.83
CA THR A 9 9.30 -9.41 4.09
C THR A 9 7.88 -9.23 4.64
N ASN A 10 7.42 -10.19 5.42
CA ASN A 10 6.08 -10.26 5.99
C ASN A 10 6.09 -10.79 7.43
N SER A 11 4.92 -11.03 8.01
CA SER A 11 4.78 -11.59 9.36
C SER A 11 5.51 -12.92 9.54
N GLN A 12 5.42 -13.80 8.56
CA GLN A 12 6.11 -15.10 8.59
C GLN A 12 7.65 -14.94 8.63
N SER A 13 8.20 -13.96 7.90
CA SER A 13 9.63 -13.66 7.99
C SER A 13 10.05 -13.24 9.40
N MET A 14 9.22 -12.43 10.06
CA MET A 14 9.47 -12.00 11.45
C MET A 14 9.32 -13.12 12.44
N GLU A 15 8.40 -14.04 12.21
CA GLU A 15 8.22 -15.26 13.02
C GLU A 15 9.44 -16.18 12.92
N CYS A 16 9.92 -16.46 11.72
CA CYS A 16 11.13 -17.24 11.50
C CYS A 16 12.35 -16.60 12.19
N MET A 17 12.50 -15.29 12.10
CA MET A 17 13.58 -14.57 12.78
C MET A 17 13.46 -14.65 14.31
N THR A 18 12.24 -14.56 14.82
CA THR A 18 11.97 -14.68 16.27
C THR A 18 12.31 -16.09 16.77
N ASP A 19 11.90 -17.11 16.03
CA ASP A 19 12.16 -18.51 16.39
C ASP A 19 13.64 -18.83 16.37
N GLU A 20 14.37 -18.43 15.33
CA GLU A 20 15.80 -18.64 15.22
C GLU A 20 16.57 -17.86 16.30
N TYR A 21 16.19 -16.62 16.58
CA TYR A 21 16.79 -15.85 17.66
C TYR A 21 16.57 -16.51 19.03
N ASN A 22 15.37 -17.03 19.28
CA ASN A 22 15.06 -17.78 20.50
C ASN A 22 15.94 -19.04 20.61
N ARG A 23 16.10 -19.79 19.50
CA ARG A 23 16.94 -21.00 19.46
C ARG A 23 18.40 -20.71 19.80
N ILE A 24 18.95 -19.61 19.30
CA ILE A 24 20.33 -19.21 19.54
C ILE A 24 20.51 -18.69 20.98
N SER A 25 19.52 -17.99 21.49
CA SER A 25 19.57 -17.31 22.80
C SER A 25 19.20 -18.20 23.99
N CYS A 26 18.81 -19.45 23.78
CA CYS A 26 18.39 -20.39 24.84
C CYS A 26 19.45 -20.69 25.94
N GLY A 27 20.65 -20.16 25.81
CA GLY A 27 21.71 -20.27 26.85
C GLY A 27 21.83 -19.05 27.75
N ASP A 28 21.25 -17.92 27.42
CA ASP A 28 21.36 -16.67 28.17
C ASP A 28 20.10 -16.40 28.98
N HIS A 29 20.14 -16.67 30.27
CA HIS A 29 19.04 -16.43 31.22
C HIS A 29 18.62 -14.95 31.37
N ILE A 30 19.17 -14.04 30.58
CA ILE A 30 18.95 -12.58 30.63
C ILE A 30 17.85 -12.09 29.69
N LEU A 31 17.46 -12.86 28.68
CA LEU A 31 16.48 -12.43 27.67
C LEU A 31 15.04 -12.73 28.10
N ARG A 32 14.45 -11.77 28.78
CA ARG A 32 13.14 -11.86 29.42
C ARG A 32 11.96 -11.99 28.43
N ASP A 33 12.07 -11.48 27.21
CA ASP A 33 10.98 -11.58 26.23
C ASP A 33 11.52 -11.43 24.80
N VAL A 34 11.99 -12.53 24.24
CA VAL A 34 12.48 -12.61 22.86
C VAL A 34 11.41 -12.17 21.86
N LYS A 35 10.13 -12.38 22.19
CA LYS A 35 9.02 -12.00 21.31
C LYS A 35 8.88 -10.49 21.12
N SER A 36 9.36 -9.67 22.04
CA SER A 36 9.29 -8.21 21.93
C SER A 36 10.33 -7.61 20.98
N ILE A 37 11.38 -8.36 20.63
CA ILE A 37 12.50 -7.85 19.82
C ILE A 37 12.09 -7.66 18.35
N PHE A 38 11.21 -8.51 17.84
CA PHE A 38 10.77 -8.47 16.44
C PHE A 38 9.34 -7.96 16.35
N THR A 39 9.12 -6.86 15.63
CA THR A 39 7.77 -6.35 15.36
C THR A 39 7.20 -6.93 14.07
N GLY A 40 5.86 -6.91 13.92
CA GLY A 40 5.19 -7.32 12.68
C GLY A 40 4.94 -8.81 12.52
N LYS A 41 5.10 -9.60 13.58
CA LYS A 41 4.63 -10.99 13.64
C LYS A 41 3.10 -11.04 13.61
N SER A 42 2.52 -12.21 13.29
CA SER A 42 1.09 -12.44 13.51
C SER A 42 0.70 -12.29 14.98
N VAL A 43 -0.56 -12.04 15.22
CA VAL A 43 -1.11 -11.91 16.60
C VAL A 43 -0.92 -13.21 17.38
N GLU A 44 -1.10 -14.36 16.74
CA GLU A 44 -0.92 -15.70 17.30
C GLU A 44 0.52 -15.91 17.80
N CYS A 45 1.49 -15.31 17.13
CA CYS A 45 2.92 -15.37 17.49
C CYS A 45 3.35 -14.21 18.40
N GLY A 46 2.40 -13.46 18.98
CA GLY A 46 2.67 -12.34 19.89
C GLY A 46 2.90 -11.00 19.21
N GLY A 47 2.38 -10.82 17.99
CA GLY A 47 2.30 -9.54 17.30
C GLY A 47 1.17 -8.66 17.84
N SER A 48 1.19 -7.38 17.48
CA SER A 48 0.17 -6.41 17.88
C SER A 48 -0.94 -6.30 16.84
N PHE A 49 -2.19 -6.22 17.29
CA PHE A 49 -3.32 -5.91 16.44
C PHE A 49 -3.10 -4.61 15.65
N GLY A 50 -3.52 -4.61 14.38
CA GLY A 50 -3.46 -3.43 13.53
C GLY A 50 -2.07 -3.08 12.99
N ARG A 51 -0.99 -3.79 13.38
CA ARG A 51 0.37 -3.48 12.89
C ARG A 51 0.50 -3.63 11.38
N GLU A 52 -0.14 -4.63 10.81
CA GLU A 52 -0.08 -4.88 9.37
C GLU A 52 -0.70 -3.74 8.56
N GLU A 53 -1.83 -3.23 9.00
CA GLU A 53 -2.58 -2.15 8.33
C GLU A 53 -2.12 -0.74 8.73
N ALA A 54 -1.36 -0.60 9.83
CA ALA A 54 -1.09 0.68 10.49
C ALA A 54 -0.49 1.73 9.55
N THR A 55 0.47 1.35 8.71
CA THR A 55 1.14 2.28 7.79
C THR A 55 0.17 2.79 6.72
N GLY A 56 -0.55 1.90 6.05
CA GLY A 56 -1.51 2.29 5.02
C GLY A 56 -2.69 3.09 5.58
N ARG A 57 -3.22 2.69 6.74
CA ARG A 57 -4.24 3.47 7.45
C ARG A 57 -3.72 4.85 7.86
N GLY A 58 -2.47 4.93 8.31
CA GLY A 58 -1.83 6.19 8.66
C GLY A 58 -1.79 7.17 7.49
N VAL A 59 -1.39 6.71 6.30
CA VAL A 59 -1.42 7.51 5.07
C VAL A 59 -2.84 8.03 4.79
N ALA A 60 -3.84 7.16 4.82
CA ALA A 60 -5.23 7.57 4.57
C ALA A 60 -5.76 8.55 5.63
N MET A 61 -5.38 8.39 6.91
CA MET A 61 -5.74 9.33 7.97
C MET A 61 -5.06 10.70 7.79
N TYR A 62 -3.84 10.74 7.24
CA TYR A 62 -3.17 11.99 6.90
C TYR A 62 -3.94 12.75 5.81
N ILE A 63 -4.39 12.05 4.76
CA ILE A 63 -5.23 12.62 3.70
C ILE A 63 -6.55 13.14 4.29
N LYS A 64 -7.18 12.37 5.18
CA LYS A 64 -8.41 12.79 5.87
C LYS A 64 -8.19 14.06 6.69
N GLN A 65 -7.10 14.14 7.44
CA GLN A 65 -6.78 15.32 8.24
C GLN A 65 -6.48 16.55 7.37
N TRP A 66 -5.75 16.37 6.26
CA TRP A 66 -5.53 17.42 5.28
C TRP A 66 -6.85 17.94 4.71
N ALA A 67 -7.77 17.03 4.33
CA ALA A 67 -9.08 17.39 3.81
C ALA A 67 -9.91 18.20 4.83
N LEU A 68 -9.92 17.75 6.09
CA LEU A 68 -10.60 18.48 7.18
C LEU A 68 -10.02 19.89 7.38
N ASN A 69 -8.72 20.05 7.33
CA ASN A 69 -8.05 21.34 7.51
C ASN A 69 -8.29 22.33 6.35
N ASN A 70 -8.71 21.82 5.20
CA ASN A 70 -8.98 22.62 4.00
C ASN A 70 -10.46 22.65 3.60
N ASP A 71 -11.37 22.19 4.47
CA ASP A 71 -12.81 22.10 4.21
C ASP A 71 -13.16 21.31 2.92
N ILE A 72 -12.37 20.27 2.63
CA ILE A 72 -12.54 19.39 1.45
C ILE A 72 -13.36 18.16 1.83
N ASN A 73 -14.42 17.89 1.06
CA ASN A 73 -15.13 16.61 1.15
C ASN A 73 -14.40 15.55 0.32
N LEU A 74 -13.97 14.46 0.96
CA LEU A 74 -13.29 13.36 0.30
C LEU A 74 -14.19 12.49 -0.59
N ASN A 75 -15.50 12.54 -0.38
CA ASN A 75 -16.42 11.76 -1.20
C ASN A 75 -16.29 12.17 -2.68
N GLU A 76 -16.08 11.19 -3.54
CA GLU A 76 -15.82 11.33 -4.98
C GLU A 76 -14.48 11.98 -5.36
N LYS A 77 -13.67 12.41 -4.41
CA LYS A 77 -12.29 12.82 -4.69
C LYS A 77 -11.49 11.64 -5.25
N THR A 78 -10.57 11.96 -6.13
CA THR A 78 -9.83 10.98 -6.90
C THR A 78 -8.40 10.82 -6.42
N TYR A 79 -7.84 9.63 -6.57
CA TYR A 79 -6.42 9.40 -6.29
C TYR A 79 -5.80 8.39 -7.24
N ILE A 80 -4.49 8.48 -7.37
CA ILE A 80 -3.65 7.46 -8.01
C ILE A 80 -2.63 6.94 -7.00
N LEU A 81 -2.32 5.66 -7.09
CA LEU A 81 -1.51 4.95 -6.11
C LEU A 81 -0.38 4.19 -6.80
N GLN A 82 0.86 4.54 -6.49
CA GLN A 82 2.01 3.78 -6.94
C GLN A 82 2.49 2.83 -5.84
N GLY A 83 2.57 1.55 -6.17
CA GLY A 83 2.84 0.49 -5.21
C GLY A 83 1.56 -0.11 -4.63
N PHE A 84 1.30 -1.38 -4.89
CA PHE A 84 0.13 -2.10 -4.37
C PHE A 84 0.55 -3.28 -3.48
N GLY A 85 1.59 -3.05 -2.68
CA GLY A 85 2.01 -3.92 -1.58
C GLY A 85 1.17 -3.68 -0.32
N ASN A 86 1.73 -4.03 0.84
CA ASN A 86 1.02 -3.91 2.11
C ASN A 86 0.50 -2.47 2.36
N VAL A 87 1.37 -1.47 2.25
CA VAL A 87 0.99 -0.06 2.46
C VAL A 87 -0.09 0.36 1.47
N GLY A 88 0.11 0.10 0.18
CA GLY A 88 -0.83 0.50 -0.87
C GLY A 88 -2.22 -0.14 -0.72
N LYS A 89 -2.29 -1.45 -0.43
CA LYS A 89 -3.56 -2.16 -0.22
C LYS A 89 -4.38 -1.55 0.92
N PHE A 90 -3.76 -1.34 2.08
CA PHE A 90 -4.48 -0.80 3.24
C PHE A 90 -4.79 0.69 3.10
N THR A 91 -3.95 1.46 2.39
CA THR A 91 -4.26 2.83 2.03
C THR A 91 -5.50 2.88 1.14
N ALA A 92 -5.51 2.11 0.05
CA ALA A 92 -6.64 2.06 -0.89
C ALA A 92 -7.93 1.63 -0.19
N LYS A 93 -7.89 0.55 0.60
CA LYS A 93 -9.05 0.07 1.36
C LYS A 93 -9.62 1.12 2.31
N THR A 94 -8.75 1.88 2.97
CA THR A 94 -9.20 2.92 3.90
C THR A 94 -9.76 4.13 3.15
N LEU A 95 -9.15 4.55 2.04
CA LEU A 95 -9.64 5.66 1.21
C LEU A 95 -10.97 5.35 0.53
N ASP A 96 -11.16 4.10 0.11
CA ASP A 96 -12.45 3.62 -0.42
C ASP A 96 -13.57 3.78 0.61
N SER A 97 -13.30 3.47 1.89
CA SER A 97 -14.25 3.71 2.99
C SER A 97 -14.58 5.18 3.23
N PHE A 98 -13.76 6.11 2.75
CA PHE A 98 -14.02 7.56 2.76
C PHE A 98 -14.74 8.05 1.50
N GLY A 99 -15.06 7.14 0.56
CA GLY A 99 -15.73 7.45 -0.70
C GLY A 99 -14.80 8.01 -1.78
N MET A 100 -13.48 7.91 -1.62
CA MET A 100 -12.52 8.31 -2.65
C MET A 100 -12.44 7.28 -3.78
N LYS A 101 -12.15 7.77 -4.99
CA LYS A 101 -12.10 6.94 -6.20
C LYS A 101 -10.65 6.69 -6.65
N LEU A 102 -10.25 5.42 -6.73
CA LEU A 102 -8.97 5.00 -7.28
C LEU A 102 -9.00 5.04 -8.81
N LEU A 103 -8.34 6.02 -9.44
CA LEU A 103 -8.29 6.12 -10.90
C LEU A 103 -7.21 5.25 -11.54
N ALA A 104 -6.03 5.20 -10.91
CA ALA A 104 -4.93 4.41 -11.43
C ALA A 104 -4.10 3.80 -10.31
N VAL A 105 -3.56 2.64 -10.58
CA VAL A 105 -2.64 1.95 -9.69
C VAL A 105 -1.49 1.33 -10.47
N GLY A 106 -0.31 1.32 -9.89
CA GLY A 106 0.86 0.69 -10.46
C GLY A 106 1.59 -0.16 -9.43
N ASP A 107 2.16 -1.27 -9.86
CA ASP A 107 3.13 -2.03 -9.11
C ASP A 107 4.39 -2.31 -9.94
N HIS A 108 5.26 -3.21 -9.47
CA HIS A 108 6.47 -3.60 -10.21
C HIS A 108 6.16 -4.28 -11.56
N SER A 109 4.95 -4.79 -11.76
CA SER A 109 4.56 -5.56 -12.94
C SER A 109 3.90 -4.72 -14.03
N GLU A 110 2.98 -3.84 -13.67
CA GLU A 110 2.21 -3.02 -14.62
C GLU A 110 1.62 -1.76 -13.96
N TYR A 111 1.12 -0.86 -14.82
CA TYR A 111 0.28 0.28 -14.43
C TYR A 111 -1.05 0.19 -15.15
N ILE A 112 -2.14 0.39 -14.42
CA ILE A 112 -3.51 0.33 -14.94
C ILE A 112 -4.29 1.60 -14.57
N TYR A 113 -5.24 1.97 -15.41
CA TYR A 113 -6.08 3.16 -15.27
C TYR A 113 -7.54 2.85 -15.60
N SER A 114 -8.45 3.43 -14.86
CA SER A 114 -9.89 3.45 -15.14
C SER A 114 -10.48 4.83 -14.86
N GLU A 115 -11.12 5.43 -15.87
CA GLU A 115 -11.84 6.69 -15.68
C GLU A 115 -13.04 6.56 -14.73
N LYS A 116 -13.66 5.39 -14.74
CA LYS A 116 -14.80 5.09 -13.85
C LYS A 116 -14.39 4.74 -12.41
N GLY A 117 -13.09 4.56 -12.18
CA GLY A 117 -12.53 4.05 -10.94
C GLY A 117 -12.30 2.54 -10.96
N ILE A 118 -11.33 2.11 -10.18
CA ILE A 118 -10.96 0.71 -9.99
C ILE A 118 -11.62 0.22 -8.71
N ASN A 119 -12.28 -0.93 -8.74
CA ASN A 119 -12.84 -1.56 -7.54
C ASN A 119 -11.70 -2.07 -6.66
N VAL A 120 -11.56 -1.47 -5.48
CA VAL A 120 -10.44 -1.71 -4.57
C VAL A 120 -10.49 -3.11 -3.97
N ASP A 121 -11.65 -3.55 -3.50
CA ASP A 121 -11.80 -4.88 -2.87
C ASP A 121 -11.47 -5.98 -3.88
N HIS A 122 -12.04 -5.90 -5.08
CA HIS A 122 -11.78 -6.86 -6.15
C HIS A 122 -10.30 -6.86 -6.57
N LEU A 123 -9.65 -5.69 -6.62
CA LEU A 123 -8.21 -5.60 -6.92
C LEU A 123 -7.37 -6.24 -5.81
N ILE A 124 -7.74 -6.06 -4.54
CA ILE A 124 -7.08 -6.69 -3.40
C ILE A 124 -7.17 -8.21 -3.50
N ASP A 125 -8.36 -8.74 -3.75
CA ASP A 125 -8.58 -10.18 -3.91
C ASP A 125 -7.72 -10.74 -5.06
N TYR A 126 -7.76 -10.07 -6.21
CA TYR A 126 -6.93 -10.45 -7.35
C TYR A 126 -5.43 -10.48 -7.03
N VAL A 127 -4.92 -9.45 -6.35
CA VAL A 127 -3.50 -9.38 -5.99
C VAL A 127 -3.13 -10.38 -4.89
N ASN A 128 -4.04 -10.71 -3.99
CA ASN A 128 -3.80 -11.75 -2.99
C ASN A 128 -3.64 -13.15 -3.63
N GLU A 129 -4.34 -13.40 -4.73
CA GLU A 129 -4.23 -14.66 -5.49
C GLU A 129 -3.01 -14.70 -6.42
N ASN A 130 -2.67 -13.57 -7.04
CA ASN A 130 -1.68 -13.51 -8.13
C ASN A 130 -0.34 -12.89 -7.72
N ASN A 131 -0.27 -12.17 -6.60
CA ASN A 131 0.89 -11.42 -6.11
C ASN A 131 1.32 -10.21 -6.98
N TYR A 132 0.53 -9.81 -7.96
CA TYR A 132 0.78 -8.67 -8.84
C TYR A 132 -0.52 -8.17 -9.49
N ILE A 133 -0.49 -6.94 -10.05
CA ILE A 133 -1.65 -6.36 -10.76
C ILE A 133 -1.69 -6.70 -12.25
N LYS A 134 -0.64 -7.32 -12.78
CA LYS A 134 -0.52 -7.66 -14.20
C LYS A 134 -1.73 -8.45 -14.70
N TYR A 135 -2.24 -8.09 -15.86
CA TYR A 135 -3.42 -8.68 -16.51
C TYR A 135 -4.77 -8.40 -15.81
N TYR A 136 -4.84 -7.67 -14.71
CA TYR A 136 -6.11 -7.27 -14.10
C TYR A 136 -7.08 -6.59 -15.08
N TRP A 137 -6.54 -5.91 -16.09
CA TRP A 137 -7.27 -5.24 -17.17
C TRP A 137 -7.77 -6.18 -18.27
N ALA A 138 -7.41 -7.47 -18.28
CA ALA A 138 -7.71 -8.38 -19.36
C ALA A 138 -9.22 -8.74 -19.41
N PRO A 139 -9.85 -8.79 -20.60
CA PRO A 139 -11.30 -9.02 -20.75
C PRO A 139 -11.80 -10.35 -20.16
N SER A 140 -10.91 -11.33 -19.96
CA SER A 140 -11.24 -12.63 -19.40
C SER A 140 -11.81 -12.60 -17.97
N PHE A 141 -11.63 -11.48 -17.25
CA PHE A 141 -12.17 -11.28 -15.91
C PHE A 141 -13.53 -10.56 -15.88
N GLY A 142 -14.14 -10.31 -17.06
CA GLY A 142 -15.50 -9.75 -17.15
C GLY A 142 -15.64 -8.27 -16.81
N PHE A 143 -14.54 -7.56 -16.62
CA PHE A 143 -14.55 -6.14 -16.26
C PHE A 143 -13.90 -5.29 -17.34
N GLU A 144 -14.69 -4.52 -18.07
CA GLU A 144 -14.21 -3.43 -18.96
C GLU A 144 -13.68 -2.22 -18.16
N LEU A 145 -13.01 -2.43 -17.04
CA LEU A 145 -12.89 -1.37 -16.04
C LEU A 145 -11.54 -0.69 -16.00
N ALA A 146 -10.50 -1.32 -16.51
CA ALA A 146 -9.18 -0.75 -16.50
C ALA A 146 -8.45 -0.97 -17.82
N LYS A 147 -7.56 -0.08 -18.19
CA LYS A 147 -6.64 -0.22 -19.31
C LYS A 147 -5.20 -0.14 -18.82
N LYS A 148 -4.33 -0.88 -19.49
CA LYS A 148 -2.89 -0.77 -19.26
C LYS A 148 -2.40 0.60 -19.72
N ILE A 149 -1.55 1.22 -18.91
CA ILE A 149 -0.85 2.46 -19.22
C ILE A 149 0.64 2.30 -18.95
N ASN A 150 1.47 3.25 -19.38
CA ASN A 150 2.87 3.28 -19.00
C ASN A 150 3.12 4.17 -17.78
N LYS A 151 4.26 4.00 -17.12
CA LYS A 151 4.64 4.78 -15.92
C LYS A 151 4.67 6.30 -16.18
N LYS A 152 5.09 6.75 -17.37
CA LYS A 152 5.16 8.18 -17.70
C LYS A 152 3.77 8.81 -17.80
N ASP A 153 2.79 8.07 -18.30
CA ASP A 153 1.42 8.55 -18.41
C ASP A 153 0.67 8.46 -17.08
N PHE A 154 1.05 7.53 -16.20
CA PHE A 154 0.50 7.40 -14.86
C PHE A 154 0.60 8.71 -14.07
N PHE A 155 1.78 9.33 -13.99
CA PHE A 155 1.98 10.57 -13.25
C PHE A 155 1.40 11.83 -13.90
N LYS A 156 0.93 11.73 -15.17
CA LYS A 156 0.25 12.83 -15.88
C LYS A 156 -1.26 12.82 -15.65
N ILE A 157 -1.80 11.78 -15.02
CA ILE A 157 -3.23 11.70 -14.73
C ILE A 157 -3.61 12.85 -13.80
N LYS A 158 -4.55 13.68 -14.24
CA LYS A 158 -5.14 14.69 -13.36
C LYS A 158 -5.95 14.00 -12.27
N THR A 159 -5.58 14.25 -11.03
CA THR A 159 -6.20 13.62 -9.85
C THR A 159 -6.09 14.57 -8.64
N ASP A 160 -6.88 14.35 -7.61
CA ASP A 160 -6.80 15.19 -6.39
C ASP A 160 -5.58 14.79 -5.54
N VAL A 161 -5.29 13.50 -5.42
CA VAL A 161 -4.20 13.00 -4.57
C VAL A 161 -3.31 12.00 -5.33
N ILE A 162 -2.00 12.12 -5.14
CA ILE A 162 -1.00 11.13 -5.61
C ILE A 162 -0.33 10.49 -4.40
N ILE A 163 -0.27 9.17 -4.39
CA ILE A 163 0.29 8.38 -3.29
C ILE A 163 1.43 7.50 -3.81
N PRO A 164 2.70 7.95 -3.69
CA PRO A 164 3.87 7.13 -4.00
C PRO A 164 4.16 6.20 -2.81
N ALA A 165 3.65 4.97 -2.86
CA ALA A 165 3.84 3.93 -1.86
C ALA A 165 4.71 2.77 -2.38
N ALA A 166 5.70 3.09 -3.22
CA ALA A 166 6.65 2.15 -3.80
C ALA A 166 8.08 2.39 -3.24
N LEU A 167 9.09 2.34 -4.10
CA LEU A 167 10.47 2.60 -3.73
C LEU A 167 10.76 4.11 -3.76
N GLU A 168 11.89 4.49 -3.18
CA GLU A 168 12.42 5.85 -3.24
C GLU A 168 12.80 6.28 -4.67
N MET A 169 12.94 7.59 -4.89
CA MET A 169 13.38 8.19 -6.17
C MET A 169 12.43 7.95 -7.37
N GLU A 170 11.17 7.61 -7.10
CA GLU A 170 10.17 7.34 -8.15
C GLU A 170 9.70 8.58 -8.89
N ILE A 171 9.76 9.74 -8.25
CA ILE A 171 9.39 11.04 -8.83
C ILE A 171 10.68 11.84 -9.07
N ASP A 172 11.11 11.87 -10.33
CA ASP A 172 12.22 12.73 -10.79
C ASP A 172 11.72 14.11 -11.21
N GLU A 173 12.66 15.01 -11.58
CA GLU A 173 12.35 16.37 -12.01
C GLU A 173 11.41 16.41 -13.24
N ASN A 174 11.55 15.46 -14.17
CA ASN A 174 10.71 15.41 -15.37
C ASN A 174 9.29 14.96 -15.05
N ILE A 175 9.15 14.00 -14.13
CA ILE A 175 7.84 13.57 -13.64
C ILE A 175 7.19 14.69 -12.85
N ALA A 176 7.92 15.34 -11.94
CA ALA A 176 7.41 16.41 -11.09
C ALA A 176 6.82 17.57 -11.89
N LYS A 177 7.44 17.96 -13.01
CA LYS A 177 6.93 19.02 -13.91
C LYS A 177 5.58 18.70 -14.57
N ASN A 178 5.18 17.43 -14.60
CA ASN A 178 3.96 16.98 -15.27
C ASN A 178 2.86 16.55 -14.29
N ILE A 179 3.15 16.58 -12.99
CA ILE A 179 2.17 16.24 -11.96
C ILE A 179 1.08 17.32 -11.88
N ASN A 180 -0.17 16.87 -11.83
CA ASN A 180 -1.34 17.74 -11.68
C ASN A 180 -2.25 17.16 -10.59
N CYS A 181 -1.98 17.55 -9.34
CA CYS A 181 -2.76 17.14 -8.17
C CYS A 181 -2.77 18.25 -7.11
N GLU A 182 -3.65 18.11 -6.13
CA GLU A 182 -3.72 19.03 -4.97
C GLU A 182 -2.79 18.58 -3.84
N LEU A 183 -2.53 17.27 -3.71
CA LEU A 183 -1.75 16.69 -2.63
C LEU A 183 -0.89 15.52 -3.11
N ILE A 184 0.34 15.44 -2.62
CA ILE A 184 1.22 14.24 -2.69
C ILE A 184 1.50 13.80 -1.25
N VAL A 185 1.27 12.53 -0.93
CA VAL A 185 1.46 11.95 0.42
C VAL A 185 2.34 10.73 0.35
#